data_8e87afc9d3957ad73f399c29cd6e435b
#
_entry.id   8e87afc9d3957ad73f399c29cd6e435b
#
_cell.length_a   1.000
_cell.length_b   1.000
_cell.length_c   1.000
_cell.angle_alpha   90.00
_cell.angle_beta   90.00
_cell.angle_gamma   90.00
#
_symmetry.space_group_name_H-M   'P 1'
#
loop_
_entity.id
_entity.type
_entity.pdbx_description
1 polymer ?
#
loop_
_entity_poly.entity_id
_entity_poly.type
_entity_poly.pdbx_seq_one_letter_code
_entity_poly.pdbx_strand_id
1 'polypeptide(L)'
;EGLEKAFYICNSDKYSFALYFAVLPAQQRSMIVSYFEAELNQMKEFASEEQLLDQSLVSNSVIIQYIQDLYRFFRLFHAKQEFTDPFRERIRFMDLSFYKACFERKAFTEKLASWQFDKEHWEEAIPLYEYLIETSEPRSDLYQKTGYACQMACLFNEAIGFYRKAELFDTDQSWILNKLGWCCMKTGALDEAVRYFRQALDLTPEDRKLKVQLAQCHIRKNEYEEALQIYLS
;
A
#
# COMPACT_ATOMS: atom_id res chain seq x y z
N GLU A 1 10.64 -23.92 -27.89
CA GLU A 1 11.80 -24.23 -27.00
C GLU A 1 12.66 -23.00 -26.70
N GLY A 2 13.24 -22.29 -27.75
CA GLY A 2 14.03 -21.08 -27.52
C GLY A 2 13.22 -19.91 -26.97
N LEU A 3 12.03 -19.66 -27.49
CA LEU A 3 11.12 -18.60 -27.06
C LEU A 3 10.59 -18.85 -25.64
N GLU A 4 10.38 -20.10 -25.27
CA GLU A 4 9.92 -20.51 -23.95
C GLU A 4 10.95 -20.18 -22.85
N LYS A 5 12.23 -20.33 -23.18
CA LYS A 5 13.37 -20.06 -22.30
C LYS A 5 13.77 -18.57 -22.23
N ALA A 6 13.20 -17.74 -23.09
CA ALA A 6 13.49 -16.30 -23.10
C ALA A 6 12.81 -15.62 -21.90
N PHE A 7 13.54 -15.49 -20.79
CA PHE A 7 13.06 -14.91 -19.53
C PHE A 7 12.83 -13.39 -19.59
N TYR A 8 13.39 -12.70 -20.57
CA TYR A 8 13.26 -11.25 -20.79
C TYR A 8 12.04 -10.86 -21.64
N ILE A 9 11.32 -11.83 -22.23
CA ILE A 9 10.11 -11.59 -23.04
C ILE A 9 8.89 -12.00 -22.18
N CYS A 10 7.93 -11.10 -22.06
CA CYS A 10 6.68 -11.41 -21.35
C CYS A 10 5.84 -12.47 -22.10
N ASN A 11 4.99 -13.20 -21.40
CA ASN A 11 4.24 -14.31 -21.96
C ASN A 11 3.28 -13.87 -23.06
N SER A 12 2.65 -12.71 -22.94
CA SER A 12 1.77 -12.16 -23.98
C SER A 12 2.52 -11.92 -25.28
N ASP A 13 3.80 -11.49 -25.22
CA ASP A 13 4.64 -11.33 -26.40
C ASP A 13 5.03 -12.67 -27.00
N LYS A 14 5.37 -13.65 -26.17
CA LYS A 14 5.66 -15.02 -26.63
C LYS A 14 4.46 -15.61 -27.38
N TYR A 15 3.26 -15.46 -26.85
CA TYR A 15 2.03 -15.91 -27.51
C TYR A 15 1.74 -15.15 -28.81
N SER A 16 1.85 -13.83 -28.80
CA SER A 16 1.65 -13.00 -29.99
C SER A 16 2.63 -13.37 -31.10
N PHE A 17 3.90 -13.56 -30.74
CA PHE A 17 4.92 -14.01 -31.68
C PHE A 17 4.62 -15.41 -32.24
N ALA A 18 4.21 -16.37 -31.39
CA ALA A 18 3.88 -17.72 -31.81
C ALA A 18 2.67 -17.74 -32.76
N LEU A 19 1.64 -16.94 -32.49
CA LEU A 19 0.47 -16.81 -33.38
C LEU A 19 0.84 -16.16 -34.73
N TYR A 20 1.64 -15.09 -34.70
CA TYR A 20 2.13 -14.43 -35.92
C TYR A 20 2.98 -15.41 -36.74
N PHE A 21 3.88 -16.14 -36.09
CA PHE A 21 4.74 -17.12 -36.71
C PHE A 21 3.95 -18.28 -37.36
N ALA A 22 2.84 -18.70 -36.75
CA ALA A 22 2.00 -19.76 -37.29
C ALA A 22 1.32 -19.39 -38.63
N VAL A 23 1.05 -18.10 -38.85
CA VAL A 23 0.38 -17.58 -40.05
C VAL A 23 1.35 -17.30 -41.21
N LEU A 24 2.65 -17.18 -40.94
CA LEU A 24 3.66 -16.86 -41.95
C LEU A 24 3.92 -17.97 -42.95
N PRO A 25 4.26 -17.65 -44.24
CA PRO A 25 4.73 -18.60 -45.22
C PRO A 25 6.03 -19.31 -44.79
N ALA A 26 6.19 -20.57 -45.20
CA ALA A 26 7.34 -21.42 -44.78
C ALA A 26 8.72 -20.78 -45.03
N GLN A 27 8.89 -20.06 -46.11
CA GLN A 27 10.15 -19.37 -46.43
C GLN A 27 10.48 -18.23 -45.47
N GLN A 28 9.46 -17.49 -45.03
CA GLN A 28 9.62 -16.40 -44.06
C GLN A 28 9.87 -16.95 -42.65
N ARG A 29 9.29 -18.11 -42.32
CA ARG A 29 9.50 -18.74 -41.01
C ARG A 29 10.98 -19.11 -40.80
N SER A 30 11.63 -19.71 -41.79
CA SER A 30 13.05 -20.10 -41.64
C SER A 30 13.98 -18.89 -41.44
N MET A 31 13.70 -17.79 -42.14
CA MET A 31 14.48 -16.55 -42.04
C MET A 31 14.27 -15.88 -40.63
N ILE A 32 13.05 -15.86 -40.11
CA ILE A 32 12.77 -15.32 -38.79
C ILE A 32 13.36 -16.20 -37.68
N VAL A 33 13.34 -17.54 -37.84
CA VAL A 33 13.96 -18.45 -36.89
C VAL A 33 15.47 -18.21 -36.80
N SER A 34 16.14 -18.14 -37.92
CA SER A 34 17.59 -17.92 -37.93
C SER A 34 17.99 -16.56 -37.33
N TYR A 35 17.21 -15.51 -37.60
CA TYR A 35 17.41 -14.21 -36.98
C TYR A 35 17.19 -14.24 -35.45
N PHE A 36 16.10 -14.86 -35.02
CA PHE A 36 15.75 -14.97 -33.60
C PHE A 36 16.73 -15.84 -32.82
N GLU A 37 17.25 -16.92 -33.44
CA GLU A 37 18.30 -17.76 -32.85
C GLU A 37 19.63 -17.02 -32.70
N ALA A 38 20.00 -16.18 -33.66
CA ALA A 38 21.18 -15.36 -33.57
C ALA A 38 21.08 -14.33 -32.43
N GLU A 39 19.94 -13.67 -32.31
CA GLU A 39 19.64 -12.70 -31.23
C GLU A 39 19.61 -13.37 -29.84
N LEU A 40 18.98 -14.54 -29.76
CA LEU A 40 18.96 -15.35 -28.52
C LEU A 40 20.36 -15.79 -28.09
N ASN A 41 21.23 -16.13 -29.02
CA ASN A 41 22.59 -16.55 -28.72
C ASN A 41 23.46 -15.35 -28.27
N GLN A 42 23.34 -14.20 -28.91
CA GLN A 42 23.98 -12.98 -28.42
C GLN A 42 23.52 -12.61 -26.99
N MET A 43 22.23 -12.68 -26.73
CA MET A 43 21.70 -12.39 -25.36
C MET A 43 22.11 -13.43 -24.32
N LYS A 44 22.28 -14.69 -24.70
CA LYS A 44 22.82 -15.72 -23.80
C LYS A 44 24.27 -15.48 -23.42
N GLU A 45 25.10 -14.97 -24.35
CA GLU A 45 26.47 -14.58 -24.06
C GLU A 45 26.52 -13.46 -23.02
N PHE A 46 25.70 -12.43 -23.17
CA PHE A 46 25.59 -11.36 -22.18
C PHE A 46 24.98 -11.82 -20.84
N ALA A 47 23.98 -12.70 -20.85
CA ALA A 47 23.32 -13.21 -19.66
C ALA A 47 24.18 -14.23 -18.90
N SER A 48 25.06 -14.98 -19.55
CA SER A 48 25.89 -16.00 -18.89
C SER A 48 26.97 -15.42 -17.98
N GLU A 49 27.41 -14.20 -18.20
CA GLU A 49 28.35 -13.51 -17.31
C GLU A 49 27.70 -12.94 -16.05
N GLU A 50 26.43 -12.48 -16.11
CA GLU A 50 25.72 -11.93 -14.96
C GLU A 50 24.90 -12.97 -14.17
N GLN A 51 24.40 -14.04 -14.80
CA GLN A 51 23.49 -15.00 -14.17
C GLN A 51 24.15 -16.00 -13.21
N LEU A 52 25.46 -16.11 -13.22
CA LEU A 52 26.16 -16.95 -12.24
C LEU A 52 26.13 -16.38 -10.81
N LEU A 53 25.59 -15.19 -10.62
CA LEU A 53 25.74 -14.45 -9.37
C LEU A 53 24.45 -14.25 -8.54
N ASP A 54 23.22 -14.41 -9.09
CA ASP A 54 22.09 -14.07 -8.23
C ASP A 54 20.73 -14.71 -8.61
N GLN A 55 20.23 -15.60 -7.76
CA GLN A 55 18.84 -16.10 -7.80
C GLN A 55 17.79 -14.97 -7.66
N SER A 56 18.19 -13.81 -7.16
CA SER A 56 17.32 -12.64 -7.04
C SER A 56 16.97 -12.05 -8.42
N LEU A 57 17.85 -12.13 -9.39
CA LEU A 57 17.63 -11.62 -10.76
C LEU A 57 16.57 -12.44 -11.51
N VAL A 58 16.54 -13.75 -11.33
CA VAL A 58 15.50 -14.60 -11.94
C VAL A 58 14.13 -14.31 -11.35
N SER A 59 14.06 -14.13 -10.05
CA SER A 59 12.82 -13.74 -9.35
C SER A 59 12.29 -12.39 -9.81
N ASN A 60 13.17 -11.41 -9.97
CA ASN A 60 12.81 -10.07 -10.45
C ASN A 60 12.36 -10.09 -11.92
N SER A 61 12.96 -10.92 -12.77
CA SER A 61 12.54 -11.03 -14.16
C SER A 61 11.12 -11.60 -14.31
N VAL A 62 10.73 -12.57 -13.50
CA VAL A 62 9.37 -13.13 -13.48
C VAL A 62 8.35 -12.06 -13.05
N ILE A 63 8.67 -11.25 -12.05
CA ILE A 63 7.83 -10.14 -11.60
C ILE A 63 7.66 -9.11 -12.72
N ILE A 64 8.75 -8.73 -13.39
CA ILE A 64 8.72 -7.77 -14.50
C ILE A 64 7.88 -8.30 -15.66
N GLN A 65 8.03 -9.57 -16.03
CA GLN A 65 7.20 -10.22 -17.06
C GLN A 65 5.72 -10.17 -16.71
N TYR A 66 5.38 -10.49 -15.47
CA TYR A 66 3.99 -10.45 -15.00
C TYR A 66 3.40 -9.03 -15.06
N ILE A 67 4.16 -8.02 -14.63
CA ILE A 67 3.73 -6.61 -14.71
C ILE A 67 3.55 -6.18 -16.16
N GLN A 68 4.43 -6.58 -17.07
CA GLN A 68 4.30 -6.28 -18.50
C GLN A 68 3.09 -6.96 -19.12
N ASP A 69 2.83 -8.23 -18.79
CA ASP A 69 1.64 -8.96 -19.24
C ASP A 69 0.35 -8.29 -18.74
N LEU A 70 0.32 -7.90 -17.48
CA LEU A 70 -0.81 -7.20 -16.87
C LEU A 70 -1.05 -5.84 -17.54
N TYR A 71 0.00 -5.05 -17.76
CA TYR A 71 -0.08 -3.77 -18.45
C TYR A 71 -0.63 -3.93 -19.89
N ARG A 72 -0.15 -4.93 -20.63
CA ARG A 72 -0.64 -5.20 -21.99
C ARG A 72 -2.07 -5.67 -22.01
N PHE A 73 -2.45 -6.56 -21.11
CA PHE A 73 -3.84 -6.99 -20.94
C PHE A 73 -4.77 -5.77 -20.82
N PHE A 74 -4.47 -4.86 -19.91
CA PHE A 74 -5.30 -3.66 -19.71
C PHE A 74 -5.24 -2.67 -20.88
N ARG A 75 -4.12 -2.57 -21.58
CA ARG A 75 -3.99 -1.68 -22.74
C ARG A 75 -4.72 -2.20 -23.97
N LEU A 76 -4.70 -3.50 -24.22
CA LEU A 76 -5.35 -4.13 -25.37
C LEU A 76 -6.84 -4.37 -25.16
N PHE A 77 -7.29 -4.34 -23.95
CA PHE A 77 -8.70 -4.55 -23.61
C PHE A 77 -9.54 -3.31 -23.98
N HIS A 78 -10.06 -3.28 -25.20
CA HIS A 78 -10.86 -2.16 -25.69
C HIS A 78 -12.30 -2.17 -25.17
N ALA A 79 -12.82 -3.28 -24.69
CA ALA A 79 -14.18 -3.43 -24.15
C ALA A 79 -14.26 -2.96 -22.67
N LYS A 80 -13.79 -1.73 -22.40
CA LYS A 80 -13.78 -1.14 -21.05
C LYS A 80 -15.18 -0.96 -20.43
N GLN A 81 -16.24 -1.11 -21.22
CA GLN A 81 -17.62 -0.94 -20.74
C GLN A 81 -18.25 -2.23 -20.19
N GLU A 82 -17.71 -3.39 -20.54
CA GLU A 82 -18.24 -4.69 -20.09
C GLU A 82 -17.51 -5.27 -18.88
N PHE A 83 -16.32 -4.75 -18.61
CA PHE A 83 -15.57 -5.11 -17.39
C PHE A 83 -15.65 -3.95 -16.42
N THR A 84 -16.20 -4.21 -15.25
CA THR A 84 -15.97 -3.37 -14.08
C THR A 84 -14.47 -3.14 -13.98
N ASP A 85 -14.07 -1.87 -13.98
CA ASP A 85 -12.66 -1.47 -13.84
C ASP A 85 -12.10 -2.21 -12.61
N PRO A 86 -11.17 -3.17 -12.76
CA PRO A 86 -10.66 -3.93 -11.62
C PRO A 86 -9.97 -3.03 -10.60
N PHE A 87 -9.66 -1.77 -10.97
CA PHE A 87 -9.22 -0.75 -10.03
C PHE A 87 -10.39 -0.01 -9.36
N ARG A 88 -11.61 -0.16 -9.85
CA ARG A 88 -12.85 0.30 -9.20
C ARG A 88 -13.48 -0.76 -8.31
N GLU A 89 -13.44 -2.02 -8.73
CA GLU A 89 -13.70 -3.10 -7.79
C GLU A 89 -12.47 -3.20 -6.89
N ARG A 90 -12.67 -2.97 -5.61
CA ARG A 90 -11.66 -3.12 -4.57
C ARG A 90 -11.23 -4.59 -4.48
N ILE A 91 -10.55 -5.09 -5.51
CA ILE A 91 -9.81 -6.33 -5.38
C ILE A 91 -8.72 -6.01 -4.37
N ARG A 92 -8.93 -6.44 -3.15
CA ARG A 92 -7.87 -6.42 -2.16
C ARG A 92 -6.77 -7.32 -2.72
N PHE A 93 -5.69 -6.73 -3.22
CA PHE A 93 -4.53 -7.49 -3.70
C PHE A 93 -4.08 -8.54 -2.68
N MET A 94 -4.39 -8.32 -1.41
CA MET A 94 -4.13 -9.20 -0.28
C MET A 94 -4.91 -10.52 -0.33
N ASP A 95 -6.05 -10.57 -1.00
CA ASP A 95 -6.84 -11.80 -1.14
C ASP A 95 -6.34 -12.70 -2.27
N LEU A 96 -5.44 -12.19 -3.12
CA LEU A 96 -4.82 -12.98 -4.17
C LEU A 96 -3.85 -13.99 -3.55
N SER A 97 -3.98 -15.25 -3.94
CA SER A 97 -3.18 -16.36 -3.41
C SER A 97 -1.66 -16.18 -3.57
N PHE A 98 -1.26 -15.51 -4.63
CA PHE A 98 0.15 -15.15 -4.88
C PHE A 98 0.66 -14.12 -3.86
N TYR A 99 -0.17 -13.16 -3.47
CA TYR A 99 0.17 -12.19 -2.43
C TYR A 99 0.34 -12.89 -1.08
N LYS A 100 -0.55 -13.81 -0.73
CA LYS A 100 -0.43 -14.61 0.50
C LYS A 100 0.93 -15.30 0.59
N ALA A 101 1.40 -15.89 -0.51
CA ALA A 101 2.73 -16.52 -0.58
C ALA A 101 3.91 -15.52 -0.41
N CYS A 102 3.72 -14.24 -0.78
CA CYS A 102 4.72 -13.19 -0.57
C CYS A 102 4.69 -12.63 0.86
N PHE A 103 3.55 -12.67 1.55
CA PHE A 103 3.39 -12.16 2.93
C PHE A 103 4.13 -12.96 3.99
N GLU A 104 4.46 -14.22 3.75
CA GLU A 104 5.29 -15.02 4.65
C GLU A 104 6.68 -14.37 4.88
N ARG A 105 7.06 -13.38 4.07
CA ARG A 105 8.28 -12.59 4.25
C ARG A 105 7.96 -11.26 4.94
N LYS A 106 8.03 -11.25 6.27
CA LYS A 106 7.80 -10.06 7.12
C LYS A 106 8.46 -8.77 6.60
N ALA A 107 9.72 -8.84 6.16
CA ALA A 107 10.45 -7.70 5.63
C ALA A 107 9.84 -7.13 4.33
N PHE A 108 9.25 -7.97 3.49
CA PHE A 108 8.54 -7.52 2.29
C PHE A 108 7.24 -6.82 2.65
N THR A 109 6.46 -7.40 3.58
CA THR A 109 5.20 -6.81 4.05
C THR A 109 5.42 -5.45 4.70
N GLU A 110 6.48 -5.28 5.49
CA GLU A 110 6.83 -4.00 6.13
C GLU A 110 7.17 -2.92 5.09
N LYS A 111 7.95 -3.25 4.06
CA LYS A 111 8.26 -2.34 2.95
C LYS A 111 7.01 -1.98 2.14
N LEU A 112 6.16 -2.96 1.86
CA LEU A 112 4.93 -2.74 1.12
C LEU A 112 3.93 -1.87 1.90
N ALA A 113 3.76 -2.13 3.20
CA ALA A 113 2.93 -1.32 4.07
C ALA A 113 3.39 0.13 4.12
N SER A 114 4.71 0.35 4.27
CA SER A 114 5.29 1.69 4.24
C SER A 114 5.10 2.36 2.89
N TRP A 115 5.28 1.64 1.79
CA TRP A 115 5.08 2.18 0.44
C TRP A 115 3.62 2.57 0.20
N GLN A 116 2.64 1.74 0.59
CA GLN A 116 1.22 2.07 0.49
C GLN A 116 0.87 3.29 1.34
N PHE A 117 1.42 3.36 2.54
CA PHE A 117 1.24 4.49 3.45
C PHE A 117 1.79 5.79 2.86
N ASP A 118 2.99 5.78 2.27
CA ASP A 118 3.64 6.94 1.64
C ASP A 118 2.90 7.39 0.37
N LYS A 119 2.19 6.47 -0.29
CA LYS A 119 1.34 6.76 -1.46
C LYS A 119 -0.10 7.14 -1.08
N GLU A 120 -0.39 7.26 0.20
CA GLU A 120 -1.71 7.60 0.74
C GLU A 120 -2.81 6.58 0.37
N HIS A 121 -2.42 5.35 0.06
CA HIS A 121 -3.33 4.23 -0.17
C HIS A 121 -3.75 3.62 1.17
N TRP A 122 -4.57 4.37 1.93
CA TRP A 122 -4.87 4.06 3.32
C TRP A 122 -5.59 2.74 3.51
N GLU A 123 -6.57 2.46 2.67
CA GLU A 123 -7.37 1.24 2.75
C GLU A 123 -6.55 -0.03 2.48
N GLU A 124 -5.53 0.06 1.62
CA GLU A 124 -4.61 -1.02 1.32
C GLU A 124 -3.50 -1.15 2.38
N ALA A 125 -3.13 -0.06 3.02
CA ALA A 125 -2.11 -0.06 4.07
C ALA A 125 -2.61 -0.71 5.37
N ILE A 126 -3.88 -0.50 5.74
CA ILE A 126 -4.48 -0.98 6.99
C ILE A 126 -4.24 -2.47 7.19
N PRO A 127 -4.71 -3.37 6.29
CA PRO A 127 -4.58 -4.81 6.51
C PRO A 127 -3.12 -5.29 6.52
N LEU A 128 -2.20 -4.57 5.87
CA LEU A 128 -0.77 -4.86 5.92
C LEU A 128 -0.20 -4.60 7.31
N TYR A 129 -0.55 -3.46 7.88
CA TYR A 129 -0.13 -3.12 9.24
C TYR A 129 -0.80 -4.01 10.29
N GLU A 130 -2.07 -4.39 10.11
CA GLU A 130 -2.76 -5.36 10.97
C GLU A 130 -2.02 -6.70 11.00
N TYR A 131 -1.66 -7.21 9.83
CA TYR A 131 -0.84 -8.43 9.73
C TYR A 131 0.51 -8.28 10.45
N LEU A 132 1.18 -7.12 10.30
CA LEU A 132 2.44 -6.85 10.99
C LEU A 132 2.25 -6.77 12.52
N ILE A 133 1.15 -6.23 13.00
CA ILE A 133 0.80 -6.21 14.43
C ILE A 133 0.62 -7.64 14.97
N GLU A 134 -0.04 -8.51 14.20
CA GLU A 134 -0.30 -9.90 14.61
C GLU A 134 0.96 -10.77 14.59
N THR A 135 1.88 -10.52 13.65
CA THR A 135 3.05 -11.39 13.41
C THR A 135 4.36 -10.84 13.97
N SER A 136 4.34 -9.61 14.51
CA SER A 136 5.53 -8.94 15.06
C SER A 136 5.39 -8.71 16.55
N GLU A 137 6.51 -8.39 17.19
CA GLU A 137 6.47 -7.86 18.56
C GLU A 137 5.69 -6.54 18.59
N PRO A 138 4.90 -6.30 19.64
CA PRO A 138 4.11 -5.09 19.78
C PRO A 138 5.01 -3.84 19.74
N ARG A 139 4.77 -2.93 18.80
CA ARG A 139 5.50 -1.67 18.66
C ARG A 139 4.53 -0.51 18.50
N SER A 140 4.80 0.59 19.18
CA SER A 140 3.96 1.80 19.13
C SER A 140 3.78 2.33 17.71
N ASP A 141 4.85 2.34 16.90
CA ASP A 141 4.82 2.86 15.53
C ASP A 141 3.84 2.13 14.61
N LEU A 142 3.67 0.80 14.79
CA LEU A 142 2.69 0.02 14.01
C LEU A 142 1.26 0.44 14.35
N TYR A 143 0.95 0.56 15.65
CA TYR A 143 -0.38 1.01 16.08
C TYR A 143 -0.67 2.45 15.68
N GLN A 144 0.33 3.36 15.76
CA GLN A 144 0.20 4.75 15.32
C GLN A 144 -0.07 4.85 13.83
N LYS A 145 0.68 4.13 12.99
CA LYS A 145 0.51 4.12 11.54
C LYS A 145 -0.84 3.51 11.13
N THR A 146 -1.23 2.40 11.76
CA THR A 146 -2.55 1.79 11.50
C THR A 146 -3.67 2.72 11.90
N GLY A 147 -3.59 3.33 13.09
CA GLY A 147 -4.56 4.32 13.55
C GLY A 147 -4.65 5.52 12.61
N TYR A 148 -3.50 6.00 12.09
CA TYR A 148 -3.46 7.10 11.14
C TYR A 148 -4.08 6.72 9.79
N ALA A 149 -3.77 5.54 9.27
CA ALA A 149 -4.38 5.03 8.03
C ALA A 149 -5.90 4.88 8.17
N CYS A 150 -6.39 4.31 9.28
CA CYS A 150 -7.83 4.23 9.59
C CYS A 150 -8.46 5.63 9.70
N GLN A 151 -7.78 6.59 10.33
CA GLN A 151 -8.26 7.97 10.44
C GLN A 151 -8.42 8.62 9.05
N MET A 152 -7.44 8.44 8.16
CA MET A 152 -7.46 8.98 6.81
C MET A 152 -8.49 8.29 5.91
N ALA A 153 -8.75 6.99 6.13
CA ALA A 153 -9.83 6.24 5.52
C ALA A 153 -11.22 6.53 6.12
N CYS A 154 -11.34 7.50 7.03
CA CYS A 154 -12.57 7.84 7.74
C CYS A 154 -13.14 6.73 8.65
N LEU A 155 -12.35 5.73 9.00
CA LEU A 155 -12.69 4.63 9.92
C LEU A 155 -12.35 5.05 11.36
N PHE A 156 -13.08 6.06 11.87
CA PHE A 156 -12.68 6.74 13.12
C PHE A 156 -12.80 5.84 14.36
N ASN A 157 -13.75 4.91 14.40
CA ASN A 157 -13.89 3.98 15.54
C ASN A 157 -12.72 3.00 15.62
N GLU A 158 -12.26 2.47 14.47
CA GLU A 158 -11.11 1.60 14.39
C GLU A 158 -9.83 2.38 14.72
N ALA A 159 -9.70 3.61 14.21
CA ALA A 159 -8.58 4.51 14.53
C ALA A 159 -8.46 4.73 16.05
N ILE A 160 -9.56 4.99 16.76
CA ILE A 160 -9.58 5.11 18.22
C ILE A 160 -9.05 3.84 18.88
N GLY A 161 -9.47 2.66 18.39
CA GLY A 161 -8.99 1.38 18.90
C GLY A 161 -7.48 1.21 18.79
N PHE A 162 -6.90 1.57 17.64
CA PHE A 162 -5.46 1.49 17.44
C PHE A 162 -4.69 2.55 18.22
N TYR A 163 -5.15 3.79 18.28
CA TYR A 163 -4.52 4.83 19.08
C TYR A 163 -4.54 4.55 20.58
N ARG A 164 -5.62 3.95 21.11
CA ARG A 164 -5.64 3.48 22.51
C ARG A 164 -4.62 2.38 22.79
N LYS A 165 -4.37 1.51 21.82
CA LYS A 165 -3.29 0.52 21.94
C LYS A 165 -1.91 1.19 21.87
N ALA A 166 -1.74 2.19 21.02
CA ALA A 166 -0.52 2.97 20.93
C ALA A 166 -0.22 3.76 22.22
N GLU A 167 -1.26 4.26 22.91
CA GLU A 167 -1.16 5.00 24.18
C GLU A 167 -0.52 4.16 25.32
N LEU A 168 -0.60 2.83 25.23
CA LEU A 168 0.03 1.95 26.21
C LEU A 168 1.57 1.94 26.15
N PHE A 169 2.14 2.50 25.08
CA PHE A 169 3.58 2.68 24.94
C PHE A 169 3.92 4.12 25.29
N ASP A 170 4.92 4.34 26.09
CA ASP A 170 5.34 5.65 26.60
C ASP A 170 6.04 6.52 25.54
N THR A 171 5.49 6.55 24.32
CA THR A 171 6.06 7.26 23.16
C THR A 171 5.02 8.20 22.56
N ASP A 172 5.44 9.42 22.24
CA ASP A 172 4.62 10.43 21.51
C ASP A 172 3.21 10.66 22.09
N GLN A 173 3.05 10.63 23.39
CA GLN A 173 1.76 10.68 24.08
C GLN A 173 0.92 11.89 23.66
N SER A 174 1.52 13.10 23.57
CA SER A 174 0.79 14.30 23.17
C SER A 174 0.20 14.17 21.76
N TRP A 175 0.95 13.59 20.83
CA TRP A 175 0.47 13.34 19.46
C TRP A 175 -0.67 12.31 19.44
N ILE A 176 -0.54 11.20 20.17
CA ILE A 176 -1.56 10.15 20.27
C ILE A 176 -2.86 10.70 20.87
N LEU A 177 -2.76 11.43 21.98
CA LEU A 177 -3.90 12.06 22.65
C LEU A 177 -4.61 13.07 21.73
N ASN A 178 -3.85 13.86 20.96
CA ASN A 178 -4.42 14.75 19.96
C ASN A 178 -5.20 13.96 18.90
N LYS A 179 -4.67 12.85 18.40
CA LYS A 179 -5.33 12.01 17.40
C LYS A 179 -6.59 11.34 17.96
N LEU A 180 -6.53 10.87 19.19
CA LEU A 180 -7.71 10.33 19.92
C LEU A 180 -8.79 11.39 20.07
N GLY A 181 -8.43 12.57 20.55
CA GLY A 181 -9.36 13.70 20.67
C GLY A 181 -10.02 14.06 19.34
N TRP A 182 -9.23 14.10 18.27
CA TRP A 182 -9.74 14.40 16.94
C TRP A 182 -10.70 13.33 16.41
N CYS A 183 -10.38 12.05 16.56
CA CYS A 183 -11.27 10.96 16.17
C CYS A 183 -12.55 10.94 17.00
N CYS A 184 -12.47 11.15 18.32
CA CYS A 184 -13.64 11.28 19.19
C CYS A 184 -14.52 12.48 18.81
N MET A 185 -13.93 13.60 18.41
CA MET A 185 -14.67 14.76 17.92
C MET A 185 -15.41 14.44 16.60
N LYS A 186 -14.85 13.61 15.73
CA LYS A 186 -15.46 13.18 14.46
C LYS A 186 -16.60 12.18 14.68
N THR A 187 -16.48 11.29 15.65
CA THR A 187 -17.54 10.33 16.01
C THR A 187 -18.66 10.93 16.87
N GLY A 188 -18.50 12.20 17.31
CA GLY A 188 -19.48 12.87 18.16
C GLY A 188 -19.32 12.61 19.66
N ALA A 189 -18.30 11.87 20.07
CA ALA A 189 -17.96 11.63 21.48
C ALA A 189 -17.24 12.85 22.07
N LEU A 190 -17.96 13.99 22.18
CA LEU A 190 -17.38 15.30 22.51
C LEU A 190 -16.76 15.34 23.91
N ASP A 191 -17.34 14.65 24.89
CA ASP A 191 -16.80 14.60 26.24
C ASP A 191 -15.44 13.90 26.30
N GLU A 192 -15.32 12.79 25.58
CA GLU A 192 -14.03 12.09 25.46
C GLU A 192 -13.01 12.96 24.70
N ALA A 193 -13.43 13.63 23.62
CA ALA A 193 -12.58 14.53 22.87
C ALA A 193 -12.01 15.66 23.75
N VAL A 194 -12.86 16.31 24.56
CA VAL A 194 -12.44 17.34 25.53
C VAL A 194 -11.41 16.78 26.51
N ARG A 195 -11.66 15.57 27.05
CA ARG A 195 -10.73 14.92 27.97
C ARG A 195 -9.36 14.69 27.32
N TYR A 196 -9.32 14.12 26.13
CA TYR A 196 -8.07 13.83 25.43
C TYR A 196 -7.30 15.11 25.04
N PHE A 197 -8.00 16.16 24.59
CA PHE A 197 -7.35 17.43 24.26
C PHE A 197 -6.80 18.13 25.51
N ARG A 198 -7.48 18.05 26.66
CA ARG A 198 -6.95 18.57 27.93
C ARG A 198 -5.68 17.83 28.35
N GLN A 199 -5.71 16.50 28.34
CA GLN A 199 -4.52 15.70 28.64
C GLN A 199 -3.35 16.01 27.70
N ALA A 200 -3.62 16.22 26.40
CA ALA A 200 -2.59 16.62 25.44
C ALA A 200 -2.03 18.03 25.77
N LEU A 201 -2.89 18.97 26.19
CA LEU A 201 -2.47 20.31 26.61
C LEU A 201 -1.68 20.31 27.91
N ASP A 202 -1.97 19.40 28.84
CA ASP A 202 -1.17 19.24 30.07
C ASP A 202 0.29 18.86 29.74
N LEU A 203 0.51 18.12 28.65
CA LEU A 203 1.83 17.76 28.15
C LEU A 203 2.48 18.88 27.30
N THR A 204 1.66 19.62 26.55
CA THR A 204 2.12 20.68 25.63
C THR A 204 1.24 21.93 25.74
N PRO A 205 1.39 22.75 26.83
CA PRO A 205 0.49 23.86 27.13
C PRO A 205 0.49 24.97 26.07
N GLU A 206 1.57 25.11 25.31
CA GLU A 206 1.75 26.16 24.31
C GLU A 206 1.22 25.77 22.92
N ASP A 207 0.66 24.57 22.74
CA ASP A 207 0.15 24.14 21.43
C ASP A 207 -1.18 24.82 21.10
N ARG A 208 -1.08 25.89 20.30
CA ARG A 208 -2.26 26.65 19.83
C ARG A 208 -3.26 25.82 19.04
N LYS A 209 -2.79 24.76 18.33
CA LYS A 209 -3.69 23.90 17.55
C LYS A 209 -4.57 23.08 18.49
N LEU A 210 -4.01 22.56 19.57
CA LEU A 210 -4.77 21.84 20.59
C LEU A 210 -5.79 22.75 21.29
N LYS A 211 -5.41 23.99 21.62
CA LYS A 211 -6.34 24.97 22.20
C LYS A 211 -7.53 25.23 21.26
N VAL A 212 -7.26 25.43 19.97
CA VAL A 212 -8.31 25.64 18.96
C VAL A 212 -9.22 24.39 18.84
N GLN A 213 -8.66 23.18 18.84
CA GLN A 213 -9.45 21.95 18.77
C GLN A 213 -10.31 21.75 20.01
N LEU A 214 -9.79 22.05 21.20
CA LEU A 214 -10.54 22.00 22.45
C LEU A 214 -11.68 23.02 22.43
N ALA A 215 -11.42 24.26 22.01
CA ALA A 215 -12.46 25.29 21.88
C ALA A 215 -13.56 24.87 20.89
N GLN A 216 -13.18 24.24 19.76
CA GLN A 216 -14.15 23.69 18.81
C GLN A 216 -15.05 22.60 19.42
N CYS A 217 -14.50 21.74 20.30
CA CYS A 217 -15.32 20.77 21.04
C CYS A 217 -16.35 21.47 21.94
N HIS A 218 -15.94 22.50 22.68
CA HIS A 218 -16.85 23.28 23.53
C HIS A 218 -17.93 24.01 22.71
N ILE A 219 -17.58 24.58 21.54
CA ILE A 219 -18.58 25.16 20.62
C ILE A 219 -19.60 24.12 20.17
N ARG A 220 -19.16 22.91 19.80
CA ARG A 220 -20.08 21.83 19.39
C ARG A 220 -20.98 21.32 20.53
N LYS A 221 -20.54 21.51 21.77
CA LYS A 221 -21.33 21.22 22.98
C LYS A 221 -22.25 22.39 23.37
N ASN A 222 -22.21 23.53 22.66
CA ASN A 222 -22.86 24.79 22.96
C ASN A 222 -22.35 25.46 24.27
N GLU A 223 -21.14 25.14 24.69
CA GLU A 223 -20.44 25.70 25.84
C GLU A 223 -19.60 26.89 25.36
N TYR A 224 -20.25 28.01 25.01
CA TYR A 224 -19.59 29.12 24.33
C TYR A 224 -18.67 29.94 25.24
N GLU A 225 -18.98 30.00 26.53
CA GLU A 225 -18.18 30.74 27.52
C GLU A 225 -16.82 30.10 27.73
N GLU A 226 -16.80 28.77 27.86
CA GLU A 226 -15.58 27.95 27.97
C GLU A 226 -14.74 28.07 26.71
N ALA A 227 -15.37 27.99 25.55
CA ALA A 227 -14.68 28.16 24.28
C ALA A 227 -14.01 29.52 24.16
N LEU A 228 -14.70 30.61 24.58
CA LEU A 228 -14.15 31.96 24.55
C LEU A 228 -12.94 32.09 25.47
N GLN A 229 -13.02 31.53 26.69
CA GLN A 229 -11.89 31.57 27.63
C GLN A 229 -10.64 30.88 27.05
N ILE A 230 -10.81 29.74 26.36
CA ILE A 230 -9.70 29.02 25.73
C ILE A 230 -9.08 29.83 24.59
N TYR A 231 -9.89 30.56 23.81
CA TYR A 231 -9.36 31.42 22.74
C TYR A 231 -8.61 32.64 23.25
N LEU A 232 -8.93 33.10 24.45
CA LEU A 232 -8.29 34.29 25.07
C LEU A 232 -7.03 33.90 25.87
N SER A 233 -6.81 32.64 26.17
CA SER A 233 -5.64 32.11 26.88
C SER A 233 -4.50 31.77 25.94
#